data_dc7fc46386fe69f49c68c471d9189335
#
_entry.id   dc7fc46386fe69f49c68c471d9189335
#
_cell.length_a   1.000
_cell.length_b   1.000
_cell.length_c   1.000
_cell.angle_alpha   90.00
_cell.angle_beta   90.00
_cell.angle_gamma   90.00
#
_symmetry.space_group_name_H-M   'P 1'
#
loop_
_entity.id
_entity.type
_entity.pdbx_description
1 polymer ?
#
loop_
_entity_poly.entity_id
_entity_poly.type
_entity_poly.pdbx_seq_one_letter_code
_entity_poly.pdbx_strand_id
1 'polypeptide(L)'
;MDKIAVLIPCYNEEKTVEKVVSDFKRELPEAVIYVYDNNSTDRTAEIAEKCGAVVRHEYVQGKGNVIRRMFREINAECYIITDGDDTYPAECARKMSEAVLERNVDMVVGDRLSSTYFKENKRAFHNTGNRLVRKSINLLFHNDIKDIMTGYRAFSYEFAKTFPILSEGFEIETEMSIHAVDKNKIVRAHV
;
A
#
# COMPACT_ATOMS: atom_id res chain seq x y z
N MET A 1 5.41 0.94 19.74
CA MET A 1 5.68 0.73 18.31
C MET A 1 5.02 -0.58 17.91
N ASP A 2 4.18 -0.55 16.89
CA ASP A 2 3.48 -1.74 16.42
C ASP A 2 4.44 -2.69 15.72
N LYS A 3 4.19 -4.00 15.80
CA LYS A 3 4.97 -4.97 15.02
C LYS A 3 4.62 -4.86 13.53
N ILE A 4 3.31 -4.82 13.22
CA ILE A 4 2.78 -4.65 11.87
C ILE A 4 1.66 -3.61 11.92
N ALA A 5 1.72 -2.60 11.06
CA ALA A 5 0.66 -1.64 10.81
C ALA A 5 0.11 -1.82 9.39
N VAL A 6 -1.17 -2.12 9.26
CA VAL A 6 -1.86 -2.10 7.96
C VAL A 6 -2.49 -0.72 7.78
N LEU A 7 -2.14 -0.03 6.70
CA LEU A 7 -2.49 1.34 6.40
C LEU A 7 -3.44 1.38 5.20
N ILE A 8 -4.68 1.83 5.43
CA ILE A 8 -5.74 1.83 4.42
C ILE A 8 -6.22 3.26 4.19
N PRO A 9 -5.72 3.96 3.16
CA PRO A 9 -6.30 5.22 2.72
C PRO A 9 -7.67 4.96 2.10
N CYS A 10 -8.71 5.67 2.56
CA CYS A 10 -10.08 5.50 2.10
C CYS A 10 -10.71 6.82 1.65
N TYR A 11 -11.50 6.75 0.57
CA TYR A 11 -12.36 7.83 0.11
C TYR A 11 -13.62 7.24 -0.54
N ASN A 12 -14.77 7.30 0.17
CA ASN A 12 -16.06 6.76 -0.27
C ASN A 12 -16.03 5.25 -0.57
N GLU A 13 -15.57 4.44 0.41
CA GLU A 13 -15.42 2.99 0.33
C GLU A 13 -16.38 2.23 1.26
N GLU A 14 -17.57 2.79 1.55
CA GLU A 14 -18.52 2.18 2.48
C GLU A 14 -18.94 0.75 2.13
N LYS A 15 -18.83 0.36 0.83
CA LYS A 15 -19.23 -0.95 0.34
C LYS A 15 -18.16 -2.04 0.54
N THR A 16 -16.91 -1.64 0.69
CA THR A 16 -15.74 -2.55 0.65
C THR A 16 -14.91 -2.52 1.92
N VAL A 17 -14.88 -1.40 2.64
CA VAL A 17 -14.01 -1.20 3.80
C VAL A 17 -14.22 -2.23 4.91
N GLU A 18 -15.46 -2.69 5.16
CA GLU A 18 -15.77 -3.74 6.13
C GLU A 18 -15.03 -5.03 5.81
N LYS A 19 -15.15 -5.48 4.54
CA LYS A 19 -14.51 -6.68 4.06
C LYS A 19 -12.99 -6.56 4.14
N VAL A 20 -12.43 -5.46 3.66
CA VAL A 20 -10.97 -5.22 3.67
C VAL A 20 -10.42 -5.27 5.09
N VAL A 21 -11.01 -4.54 6.05
CA VAL A 21 -10.58 -4.55 7.44
C VAL A 21 -10.68 -5.94 8.06
N SER A 22 -11.79 -6.65 7.81
CA SER A 22 -12.04 -7.99 8.36
C SER A 22 -11.05 -9.02 7.79
N ASP A 23 -10.77 -8.97 6.49
CA ASP A 23 -9.84 -9.87 5.84
C ASP A 23 -8.41 -9.67 6.36
N PHE A 24 -7.93 -8.43 6.48
CA PHE A 24 -6.60 -8.18 7.04
C PHE A 24 -6.50 -8.55 8.52
N LYS A 25 -7.55 -8.37 9.31
CA LYS A 25 -7.59 -8.86 10.71
C LYS A 25 -7.50 -10.37 10.80
N ARG A 26 -8.15 -11.08 9.89
CA ARG A 26 -8.09 -12.55 9.84
C ARG A 26 -6.69 -13.04 9.46
N GLU A 27 -6.06 -12.44 8.45
CA GLU A 27 -4.75 -12.86 7.94
C GLU A 27 -3.58 -12.42 8.84
N LEU A 28 -3.72 -11.28 9.52
CA LEU A 28 -2.71 -10.69 10.40
C LEU A 28 -3.35 -10.27 11.74
N PRO A 29 -3.75 -11.22 12.61
CA PRO A 29 -4.41 -10.91 13.88
C PRO A 29 -3.53 -10.10 14.84
N GLU A 30 -2.21 -10.12 14.67
CA GLU A 30 -1.23 -9.34 15.42
C GLU A 30 -1.05 -7.90 14.92
N ALA A 31 -1.60 -7.56 13.74
CA ALA A 31 -1.45 -6.24 13.15
C ALA A 31 -2.45 -5.23 13.72
N VAL A 32 -2.05 -3.98 13.79
CA VAL A 32 -2.98 -2.86 13.98
C VAL A 32 -3.43 -2.35 12.63
N ILE A 33 -4.75 -2.29 12.43
CA ILE A 33 -5.35 -1.79 11.18
C ILE A 33 -5.69 -0.32 11.35
N TYR A 34 -5.10 0.53 10.53
CA TYR A 34 -5.35 1.96 10.46
C TYR A 34 -6.10 2.31 9.19
N VAL A 35 -7.26 2.94 9.33
CA VAL A 35 -8.02 3.53 8.23
C VAL A 35 -7.89 5.03 8.30
N TYR A 36 -7.41 5.65 7.23
CA TYR A 36 -7.37 7.11 7.10
C TYR A 36 -8.42 7.55 6.10
N ASP A 37 -9.46 8.15 6.65
CA ASP A 37 -10.55 8.73 5.87
C ASP A 37 -10.12 10.08 5.27
N ASN A 38 -10.19 10.19 3.95
CA ASN A 38 -9.80 11.38 3.22
C ASN A 38 -11.02 12.15 2.69
N ASN A 39 -11.84 12.63 3.62
CA ASN A 39 -13.07 13.39 3.36
C ASN A 39 -14.19 12.58 2.70
N SER A 40 -14.41 11.33 3.11
CA SER A 40 -15.56 10.55 2.65
C SER A 40 -16.88 11.26 3.04
N THR A 41 -17.85 11.16 2.15
CA THR A 41 -19.21 11.70 2.34
C THR A 41 -20.21 10.60 2.67
N ASP A 42 -19.76 9.33 2.63
CA ASP A 42 -20.53 8.13 2.97
C ASP A 42 -20.18 7.63 4.38
N ARG A 43 -20.54 6.40 4.71
CA ARG A 43 -20.30 5.82 6.03
C ARG A 43 -18.97 5.09 6.17
N THR A 44 -18.00 5.34 5.30
CA THR A 44 -16.68 4.67 5.31
C THR A 44 -16.02 4.66 6.68
N ALA A 45 -15.87 5.82 7.31
CA ALA A 45 -15.21 5.96 8.61
C ALA A 45 -15.97 5.21 9.73
N GLU A 46 -17.30 5.36 9.78
CA GLU A 46 -18.15 4.68 10.76
C GLU A 46 -18.05 3.15 10.66
N ILE A 47 -18.09 2.62 9.44
CA ILE A 47 -18.00 1.17 9.20
C ILE A 47 -16.63 0.65 9.59
N ALA A 48 -15.55 1.32 9.20
CA ALA A 48 -14.18 0.94 9.56
C ALA A 48 -13.98 0.89 11.08
N GLU A 49 -14.50 1.88 11.82
CA GLU A 49 -14.42 1.92 13.27
C GLU A 49 -15.18 0.75 13.92
N LYS A 50 -16.40 0.45 13.45
CA LYS A 50 -17.19 -0.70 13.91
C LYS A 50 -16.49 -2.04 13.68
N CYS A 51 -15.72 -2.15 12.60
CA CYS A 51 -14.88 -3.32 12.33
C CYS A 51 -13.62 -3.36 13.21
N GLY A 52 -13.41 -2.34 14.07
CA GLY A 52 -12.31 -2.24 15.03
C GLY A 52 -10.99 -1.82 14.37
N ALA A 53 -11.02 -1.06 13.29
CA ALA A 53 -9.87 -0.31 12.81
C ALA A 53 -9.66 0.96 13.64
N VAL A 54 -8.43 1.43 13.71
CA VAL A 54 -8.11 2.76 14.25
C VAL A 54 -8.36 3.78 13.14
N VAL A 55 -9.44 4.54 13.25
CA VAL A 55 -9.82 5.53 12.23
C VAL A 55 -9.19 6.88 12.53
N ARG A 56 -8.63 7.52 11.51
CA ARG A 56 -8.13 8.91 11.52
C ARG A 56 -8.58 9.64 10.26
N HIS A 57 -8.55 10.97 10.28
CA HIS A 57 -9.00 11.80 9.16
C HIS A 57 -7.84 12.63 8.61
N GLU A 58 -7.66 12.63 7.30
CA GLU A 58 -6.80 13.56 6.57
C GLU A 58 -7.68 14.51 5.74
N TYR A 59 -7.62 15.78 6.07
CA TYR A 59 -8.49 16.80 5.46
C TYR A 59 -7.94 17.36 4.15
N VAL A 60 -6.65 17.20 3.88
CA VAL A 60 -6.07 17.57 2.59
C VAL A 60 -6.30 16.43 1.62
N GLN A 61 -7.11 16.68 0.58
CA GLN A 61 -7.46 15.66 -0.40
C GLN A 61 -6.24 15.16 -1.16
N GLY A 62 -6.13 13.83 -1.31
CA GLY A 62 -5.10 13.18 -2.12
C GLY A 62 -4.38 12.04 -1.40
N LYS A 63 -4.19 10.92 -2.11
CA LYS A 63 -3.58 9.69 -1.57
C LYS A 63 -2.18 9.93 -1.00
N GLY A 64 -1.37 10.76 -1.67
CA GLY A 64 -0.03 11.11 -1.19
C GLY A 64 -0.06 11.88 0.13
N ASN A 65 -1.03 12.79 0.33
CA ASN A 65 -1.21 13.50 1.59
C ASN A 65 -1.57 12.55 2.73
N VAL A 66 -2.46 11.58 2.46
CA VAL A 66 -2.84 10.53 3.42
C VAL A 66 -1.62 9.70 3.83
N ILE A 67 -0.87 9.19 2.86
CA ILE A 67 0.30 8.33 3.13
C ILE A 67 1.39 9.11 3.88
N ARG A 68 1.61 10.38 3.53
CA ARG A 68 2.53 11.28 4.27
C ARG A 68 2.15 11.37 5.74
N ARG A 69 0.88 11.54 6.03
CA ARG A 69 0.38 11.61 7.40
C ARG A 69 0.53 10.28 8.12
N MET A 70 0.17 9.16 7.47
CA MET A 70 0.33 7.81 8.02
C MET A 70 1.77 7.54 8.44
N PHE A 71 2.74 7.75 7.54
CA PHE A 71 4.15 7.51 7.83
C PHE A 71 4.71 8.42 8.92
N ARG A 72 4.19 9.65 9.03
CA ARG A 72 4.58 10.58 10.11
C ARG A 72 4.05 10.14 11.48
N GLU A 73 2.77 9.74 11.55
CA GLU A 73 2.07 9.52 12.81
C GLU A 73 2.22 8.11 13.38
N ILE A 74 2.39 7.11 12.51
CA ILE A 74 2.42 5.70 12.92
C ILE A 74 3.85 5.22 13.00
N ASN A 75 4.17 4.49 14.09
CA ASN A 75 5.45 3.84 14.28
C ASN A 75 5.25 2.33 14.32
N ALA A 76 5.75 1.62 13.31
CA ALA A 76 5.69 0.17 13.21
C ALA A 76 7.00 -0.40 12.64
N GLU A 77 7.30 -1.66 12.94
CA GLU A 77 8.46 -2.35 12.35
C GLU A 77 8.21 -2.69 10.88
N CYS A 78 6.96 -3.02 10.55
CA CYS A 78 6.51 -3.28 9.19
C CYS A 78 5.24 -2.50 8.90
N TYR A 79 5.20 -1.79 7.79
CA TYR A 79 4.02 -1.11 7.27
C TYR A 79 3.50 -1.85 6.04
N ILE A 80 2.19 -2.08 5.97
CA ILE A 80 1.53 -2.61 4.77
C ILE A 80 0.51 -1.58 4.32
N ILE A 81 0.68 -1.04 3.11
CA ILE A 81 -0.33 -0.18 2.47
C ILE A 81 -1.19 -1.04 1.56
N THR A 82 -2.50 -0.85 1.63
CA THR A 82 -3.49 -1.45 0.72
C THR A 82 -4.62 -0.45 0.47
N ASP A 83 -5.33 -0.60 -0.65
CA ASP A 83 -6.49 0.25 -0.95
C ASP A 83 -7.77 -0.26 -0.24
N GLY A 84 -8.73 0.64 0.00
CA GLY A 84 -10.01 0.31 0.66
C GLY A 84 -11.06 -0.34 -0.25
N ASP A 85 -10.76 -0.49 -1.55
CA ASP A 85 -11.68 -0.90 -2.62
C ASP A 85 -11.76 -2.42 -2.87
N ASP A 86 -11.19 -3.23 -1.98
CA ASP A 86 -11.12 -4.69 -2.08
C ASP A 86 -10.39 -5.21 -3.34
N THR A 87 -9.46 -4.40 -3.88
CA THR A 87 -8.69 -4.78 -5.07
C THR A 87 -7.57 -5.79 -4.76
N TYR A 88 -7.05 -5.82 -3.53
CA TYR A 88 -5.87 -6.60 -3.17
C TYR A 88 -6.18 -7.71 -2.17
N PRO A 89 -5.68 -8.95 -2.43
CA PRO A 89 -5.91 -10.09 -1.55
C PRO A 89 -5.11 -9.96 -0.24
N ALA A 90 -5.80 -10.08 0.90
CA ALA A 90 -5.17 -9.99 2.21
C ALA A 90 -4.24 -11.19 2.52
N GLU A 91 -4.44 -12.33 1.85
CA GLU A 91 -3.66 -13.57 2.03
C GLU A 91 -2.16 -13.38 1.75
N CYS A 92 -1.82 -12.42 0.88
CA CYS A 92 -0.42 -12.10 0.58
C CYS A 92 0.27 -11.31 1.71
N ALA A 93 -0.49 -10.66 2.59
CA ALA A 93 0.05 -9.74 3.60
C ALA A 93 1.05 -10.41 4.54
N ARG A 94 0.80 -11.68 4.95
CA ARG A 94 1.69 -12.43 5.83
C ARG A 94 3.09 -12.61 5.21
N LYS A 95 3.15 -13.07 3.97
CA LYS A 95 4.45 -13.23 3.29
C LYS A 95 5.16 -11.90 3.04
N MET A 96 4.40 -10.83 2.80
CA MET A 96 4.96 -9.49 2.65
C MET A 96 5.58 -9.01 3.97
N SER A 97 4.89 -9.17 5.10
CA SER A 97 5.42 -8.79 6.41
C SER A 97 6.62 -9.63 6.82
N GLU A 98 6.62 -10.95 6.57
CA GLU A 98 7.78 -11.82 6.82
C GLU A 98 9.01 -11.40 6.00
N ALA A 99 8.81 -10.99 4.75
CA ALA A 99 9.92 -10.51 3.93
C ALA A 99 10.58 -9.26 4.51
N VAL A 100 9.77 -8.33 5.05
CA VAL A 100 10.28 -7.12 5.70
C VAL A 100 10.94 -7.45 7.05
N LEU A 101 10.24 -8.20 7.92
CA LEU A 101 10.66 -8.42 9.30
C LEU A 101 11.82 -9.40 9.46
N GLU A 102 11.88 -10.45 8.61
CA GLU A 102 12.82 -11.55 8.78
C GLU A 102 13.96 -11.52 7.76
N ARG A 103 13.74 -10.90 6.58
CA ARG A 103 14.72 -10.92 5.48
C ARG A 103 15.33 -9.55 5.19
N ASN A 104 15.08 -8.56 6.05
CA ASN A 104 15.59 -7.18 5.94
C ASN A 104 15.30 -6.54 4.56
N VAL A 105 14.12 -6.79 4.01
CA VAL A 105 13.69 -6.17 2.77
C VAL A 105 13.09 -4.79 3.08
N ASP A 106 13.54 -3.75 2.39
CA ASP A 106 13.08 -2.38 2.61
C ASP A 106 11.69 -2.12 2.02
N MET A 107 11.40 -2.72 0.87
CA MET A 107 10.10 -2.60 0.20
C MET A 107 9.71 -3.92 -0.48
N VAL A 108 8.48 -4.36 -0.25
CA VAL A 108 7.83 -5.45 -1.00
C VAL A 108 6.71 -4.86 -1.84
N VAL A 109 6.68 -5.23 -3.11
CA VAL A 109 5.65 -4.82 -4.06
C VAL A 109 4.73 -6.01 -4.33
N GLY A 110 3.46 -5.89 -4.00
CA GLY A 110 2.46 -6.90 -4.32
C GLY A 110 2.21 -6.96 -5.84
N ASP A 111 2.36 -8.14 -6.44
CA ASP A 111 2.15 -8.32 -7.88
C ASP A 111 0.67 -8.50 -8.20
N ARG A 112 0.06 -7.42 -8.63
CA ARG A 112 -1.31 -7.39 -9.10
C ARG A 112 -1.52 -8.19 -10.39
N LEU A 113 -0.51 -8.30 -11.23
CA LEU A 113 -0.64 -8.81 -12.61
C LEU A 113 -0.55 -10.35 -12.70
N SER A 114 0.01 -11.01 -11.70
CA SER A 114 0.16 -12.48 -11.68
C SER A 114 -1.00 -13.22 -11.02
N SER A 115 -1.87 -12.53 -10.27
CA SER A 115 -3.02 -13.15 -9.58
C SER A 115 -4.13 -13.52 -10.56
N THR A 116 -4.82 -14.64 -10.31
CA THR A 116 -5.99 -15.08 -11.08
C THR A 116 -7.16 -14.10 -11.00
N TYR A 117 -7.27 -13.33 -9.91
CA TYR A 117 -8.28 -12.31 -9.69
C TYR A 117 -8.26 -11.22 -10.79
N PHE A 118 -7.08 -10.84 -11.28
CA PHE A 118 -6.93 -9.81 -12.32
C PHE A 118 -7.09 -10.32 -13.75
N LYS A 119 -7.09 -11.64 -13.97
CA LYS A 119 -7.43 -12.19 -15.29
C LYS A 119 -8.89 -11.93 -15.67
N GLU A 120 -9.75 -11.77 -14.67
CA GLU A 120 -11.19 -11.56 -14.86
C GLU A 120 -11.59 -10.07 -14.96
N ASN A 121 -10.79 -9.14 -14.39
CA ASN A 121 -11.10 -7.70 -14.32
C ASN A 121 -10.12 -6.83 -15.12
N LYS A 122 -9.92 -7.12 -16.41
CA LYS A 122 -9.04 -6.36 -17.31
C LYS A 122 -9.55 -4.94 -17.57
N ARG A 123 -9.04 -3.95 -16.86
CA ARG A 123 -9.09 -2.55 -17.31
C ARG A 123 -7.96 -2.30 -18.33
N ALA A 124 -8.29 -2.39 -19.63
CA ALA A 124 -7.33 -2.45 -20.75
C ALA A 124 -6.38 -1.23 -20.87
N PHE A 125 -6.77 -0.03 -20.41
CA PHE A 125 -6.00 1.21 -20.60
C PHE A 125 -4.88 1.43 -19.58
N HIS A 126 -4.97 0.94 -18.36
CA HIS A 126 -3.93 1.10 -17.34
C HIS A 126 -2.66 0.28 -17.63
N ASN A 127 -2.79 -0.81 -18.37
CA ASN A 127 -1.65 -1.71 -18.65
C ASN A 127 -0.60 -1.10 -19.58
N THR A 128 -0.98 -0.21 -20.50
CA THR A 128 -0.04 0.38 -21.47
C THR A 128 0.84 1.46 -20.80
N GLY A 129 0.25 2.32 -19.98
CA GLY A 129 0.98 3.34 -19.22
C GLY A 129 1.97 2.72 -18.22
N ASN A 130 1.50 1.75 -17.42
CA ASN A 130 2.34 1.01 -16.48
C ASN A 130 3.52 0.31 -17.19
N ARG A 131 3.27 -0.28 -18.38
CA ARG A 131 4.33 -0.96 -19.16
C ARG A 131 5.40 0.00 -19.67
N LEU A 132 5.01 1.21 -20.08
CA LEU A 132 5.95 2.23 -20.56
C LEU A 132 6.80 2.78 -19.39
N VAL A 133 6.16 3.22 -18.31
CA VAL A 133 6.82 3.74 -17.11
C VAL A 133 7.74 2.70 -16.49
N ARG A 134 7.27 1.44 -16.36
CA ARG A 134 8.08 0.31 -15.90
C ARG A 134 9.33 0.09 -16.75
N LYS A 135 9.18 0.06 -18.09
CA LYS A 135 10.33 -0.11 -18.99
C LYS A 135 11.35 1.02 -18.83
N SER A 136 10.88 2.25 -18.69
CA SER A 136 11.75 3.42 -18.51
C SER A 136 12.51 3.35 -17.18
N ILE A 137 11.84 3.02 -16.08
CA ILE A 137 12.45 2.91 -14.75
C ILE A 137 13.42 1.72 -14.71
N ASN A 138 13.00 0.54 -15.19
CA ASN A 138 13.88 -0.64 -15.22
C ASN A 138 15.12 -0.43 -16.11
N LEU A 139 14.97 0.31 -17.23
CA LEU A 139 16.10 0.65 -18.10
C LEU A 139 17.05 1.66 -17.45
N LEU A 140 16.52 2.73 -16.83
CA LEU A 140 17.32 3.78 -16.21
C LEU A 140 18.06 3.30 -14.96
N PHE A 141 17.45 2.40 -14.20
CA PHE A 141 17.97 1.96 -12.90
C PHE A 141 18.42 0.48 -12.86
N HIS A 142 18.41 -0.22 -14.00
CA HIS A 142 18.83 -1.63 -14.12
C HIS A 142 18.14 -2.59 -13.14
N ASN A 143 16.83 -2.41 -12.96
CA ASN A 143 15.99 -3.16 -12.01
C ASN A 143 14.89 -3.98 -12.73
N ASP A 144 14.27 -4.93 -12.04
CA ASP A 144 13.17 -5.78 -12.57
C ASP A 144 11.89 -5.64 -11.74
N ILE A 145 11.40 -4.41 -11.57
CA ILE A 145 10.11 -4.14 -10.92
C ILE A 145 9.00 -4.44 -11.93
N LYS A 146 8.07 -5.33 -11.58
CA LYS A 146 7.01 -5.80 -12.50
C LYS A 146 5.75 -4.94 -12.47
N ASP A 147 5.34 -4.42 -11.32
CA ASP A 147 4.22 -3.48 -11.20
C ASP A 147 4.61 -2.26 -10.37
N ILE A 148 4.72 -1.10 -11.05
CA ILE A 148 5.14 0.16 -10.43
C ILE A 148 3.94 0.94 -9.88
N MET A 149 2.75 0.68 -10.42
CA MET A 149 1.52 1.42 -10.11
C MET A 149 0.59 0.64 -9.17
N THR A 150 1.11 -0.33 -8.41
CA THR A 150 0.31 -1.03 -7.40
C THR A 150 0.31 -0.26 -6.08
N GLY A 151 -0.86 -0.11 -5.48
CA GLY A 151 -1.02 0.41 -4.13
C GLY A 151 -0.69 -0.59 -3.02
N TYR A 152 -0.52 -1.89 -3.36
CA TYR A 152 -0.25 -2.93 -2.38
C TYR A 152 1.25 -3.10 -2.13
N ARG A 153 1.72 -2.61 -1.00
CA ARG A 153 3.15 -2.60 -0.67
C ARG A 153 3.39 -2.81 0.81
N ALA A 154 4.52 -3.45 1.14
CA ALA A 154 5.03 -3.47 2.51
C ALA A 154 6.37 -2.75 2.59
N PHE A 155 6.66 -2.13 3.74
CA PHE A 155 7.85 -1.30 3.95
C PHE A 155 8.48 -1.55 5.32
N SER A 156 9.80 -1.41 5.39
CA SER A 156 10.52 -1.32 6.65
C SER A 156 10.27 0.04 7.36
N TYR A 157 10.54 0.09 8.65
CA TYR A 157 10.51 1.33 9.43
C TYR A 157 11.42 2.39 8.81
N GLU A 158 12.64 1.98 8.45
CA GLU A 158 13.62 2.90 7.87
C GLU A 158 13.12 3.50 6.56
N PHE A 159 12.56 2.68 5.66
CA PHE A 159 11.99 3.19 4.42
C PHE A 159 10.89 4.21 4.71
N ALA A 160 9.90 3.87 5.54
CA ALA A 160 8.75 4.73 5.82
C ALA A 160 9.17 6.07 6.45
N LYS A 161 10.22 6.08 7.29
CA LYS A 161 10.67 7.30 8.00
C LYS A 161 11.66 8.15 7.20
N THR A 162 12.31 7.59 6.19
CA THR A 162 13.28 8.33 5.35
C THR A 162 12.72 8.73 3.98
N PHE A 163 11.58 8.19 3.58
CA PHE A 163 10.96 8.49 2.30
C PHE A 163 10.37 9.92 2.28
N PRO A 164 10.93 10.84 1.45
CA PRO A 164 10.44 12.21 1.34
C PRO A 164 9.23 12.24 0.40
N ILE A 165 8.02 12.16 0.93
CA ILE A 165 6.78 12.16 0.14
C ILE A 165 6.54 13.54 -0.43
N LEU A 166 6.71 13.73 -1.73
CA LEU A 166 6.51 14.98 -2.45
C LEU A 166 5.17 15.03 -3.17
N SER A 167 4.74 13.89 -3.71
CA SER A 167 3.48 13.76 -4.45
C SER A 167 2.26 13.91 -3.52
N GLU A 168 1.20 14.51 -4.06
CA GLU A 168 -0.08 14.69 -3.34
C GLU A 168 -1.10 13.60 -3.72
N GLY A 169 -1.03 13.07 -4.93
CA GLY A 169 -1.99 12.14 -5.52
C GLY A 169 -1.46 10.71 -5.66
N PHE A 170 -1.95 10.03 -6.70
CA PHE A 170 -1.60 8.63 -7.01
C PHE A 170 -0.17 8.45 -7.55
N GLU A 171 0.50 9.53 -7.94
CA GLU A 171 1.91 9.52 -8.35
C GLU A 171 2.83 8.98 -7.26
N ILE A 172 2.37 8.97 -6.02
CA ILE A 172 3.09 8.45 -4.85
C ILE A 172 3.58 7.02 -5.06
N GLU A 173 2.83 6.18 -5.78
CA GLU A 173 3.22 4.78 -6.04
C GLU A 173 4.48 4.70 -6.92
N THR A 174 4.56 5.57 -7.93
CA THR A 174 5.75 5.71 -8.78
C THR A 174 6.92 6.32 -8.01
N GLU A 175 6.65 7.35 -7.21
CA GLU A 175 7.65 8.03 -6.38
C GLU A 175 8.32 7.06 -5.39
N MET A 176 7.55 6.20 -4.71
CA MET A 176 8.07 5.14 -3.84
C MET A 176 9.02 4.19 -4.58
N SER A 177 8.65 3.80 -5.82
CA SER A 177 9.48 2.89 -6.62
C SER A 177 10.79 3.55 -7.05
N ILE A 178 10.74 4.82 -7.48
CA ILE A 178 11.93 5.59 -7.86
C ILE A 178 12.85 5.77 -6.64
N HIS A 179 12.30 6.16 -5.49
CA HIS A 179 13.08 6.35 -4.27
C HIS A 179 13.79 5.07 -3.82
N ALA A 180 13.08 3.94 -3.85
CA ALA A 180 13.65 2.64 -3.48
C ALA A 180 14.88 2.33 -4.34
N VAL A 181 14.80 2.57 -5.64
CA VAL A 181 15.89 2.30 -6.58
C VAL A 181 17.03 3.32 -6.42
N ASP A 182 16.72 4.62 -6.31
CA ASP A 182 17.72 5.69 -6.14
C ASP A 182 18.56 5.50 -4.87
N LYS A 183 17.97 5.00 -3.81
CA LYS A 183 18.65 4.75 -2.52
C LYS A 183 19.22 3.34 -2.37
N ASN A 184 19.28 2.53 -3.43
CA ASN A 184 19.74 1.14 -3.40
C ASN A 184 19.06 0.30 -2.30
N LYS A 185 17.77 0.58 -2.06
CA LYS A 185 16.96 -0.17 -1.10
C LYS A 185 16.69 -1.58 -1.62
N ILE A 186 16.63 -2.55 -0.72
CA ILE A 186 16.34 -3.94 -1.08
C ILE A 186 14.85 -4.06 -1.40
N VAL A 187 14.55 -4.20 -2.70
CA VAL A 187 13.18 -4.33 -3.20
C VAL A 187 12.92 -5.77 -3.62
N ARG A 188 11.80 -6.33 -3.15
CA ARG A 188 11.27 -7.59 -3.69
C ARG A 188 9.96 -7.35 -4.41
N ALA A 189 9.91 -7.75 -5.67
CA ALA A 189 8.67 -7.92 -6.40
C ALA A 189 8.24 -9.39 -6.23
N HIS A 190 6.97 -9.61 -5.97
CA HIS A 190 6.29 -10.90 -5.84
C HIS A 190 6.25 -11.53 -4.45
N VAL A 191 5.07 -11.42 -3.92
CA VAL A 191 4.54 -12.41 -2.99
C VAL A 191 3.16 -12.81 -3.47
#